data_95e4e73003b56cf86f4f99f38e6288df
#
_entry.id   95e4e73003b56cf86f4f99f38e6288df
#
_cell.length_a   1.000
_cell.length_b   1.000
_cell.length_c   1.000
_cell.angle_alpha   90.00
_cell.angle_beta   90.00
_cell.angle_gamma   90.00
#
_symmetry.space_group_name_H-M   'P 1'
#
loop_
_entity.id
_entity.type
_entity.pdbx_description
1 polymer ?
#
loop_
_entity_poly.entity_id
_entity_poly.type
_entity_poly.pdbx_seq_one_letter_code
_entity_poly.pdbx_strand_id
1 'polypeptide(L)'
;MSKKLSVFSVLCLSLLLLAGGNACAKKDSKPAPKEDTYELLNLFGEVMERAKASYVEDVDDKKLIEAAINGMLVSLDPHSSYLDAQNFKYMNEQTKGKFGGLGIEVTMEQSLVKVVSPIDDTPASRAGLKPGDYITNIDGENVIGMSLNDAVDKMRGKPGTKVKLSIRRINEKPFDVTLKREEIKIQSVKSDIKDDVVYVRITSFSEDVDKNVEKAIKKALKDKKGKISGVVLDVRNNPGGLLDQAVGVSDLFLSQGEIVSTRSRNPEDMVRYSAKEGDVINGLPIVVIINDGSASASEIVAGALQDHKRAILLGEKSFGKGSVQTVVPLGNYGAMRLTTARYYTPSGRSIQAKGIEPDVVVHPAKVEEIDKGYNFSEAEYGNALKNETADAESKKQTSDGKKANEDWRKDYQLSRAVDLVKALGIYKSAQ
;
A
#
# COMPACT_ATOMS: atom_id res chain seq x y z
N MET A 1 -44.49 46.39 -56.80
CA MET A 1 -45.75 45.74 -57.19
C MET A 1 -46.19 44.93 -56.00
N SER A 2 -47.16 45.48 -55.27
CA SER A 2 -48.61 45.27 -55.30
C SER A 2 -48.96 43.99 -54.51
N LYS A 3 -49.53 44.11 -53.38
CA LYS A 3 -50.87 44.34 -52.81
C LYS A 3 -51.31 43.06 -52.12
N LYS A 4 -51.99 42.96 -51.02
CA LYS A 4 -52.97 43.68 -50.16
C LYS A 4 -53.43 42.67 -49.17
N LEU A 5 -53.48 42.91 -47.86
CA LEU A 5 -54.56 43.44 -47.02
C LEU A 5 -55.92 42.70 -47.11
N SER A 6 -56.38 42.14 -45.97
CA SER A 6 -57.76 42.13 -45.47
C SER A 6 -57.82 41.25 -44.17
N VAL A 7 -58.00 41.68 -42.97
CA VAL A 7 -59.04 42.30 -42.18
C VAL A 7 -60.42 41.60 -42.26
N PHE A 8 -60.93 41.16 -41.13
CA PHE A 8 -62.27 41.01 -40.54
C PHE A 8 -62.35 39.69 -39.73
N SER A 9 -62.94 39.51 -38.62
CA SER A 9 -63.75 40.31 -37.67
C SER A 9 -64.13 39.38 -36.55
N VAL A 10 -64.01 39.88 -35.37
CA VAL A 10 -64.79 39.62 -34.13
C VAL A 10 -65.92 38.60 -34.20
N LEU A 11 -65.90 37.60 -33.31
CA LEU A 11 -67.09 37.17 -32.58
C LEU A 11 -66.70 36.56 -31.21
N CYS A 12 -67.13 37.24 -30.14
CA CYS A 12 -67.15 36.74 -28.78
C CYS A 12 -68.08 35.54 -28.67
N LEU A 13 -67.58 34.41 -28.14
CA LEU A 13 -68.44 33.39 -27.59
C LEU A 13 -67.81 32.90 -26.28
N SER A 14 -68.37 33.30 -25.17
CA SER A 14 -68.12 32.83 -23.84
C SER A 14 -68.52 31.39 -23.72
N LEU A 15 -67.53 30.49 -23.54
CA LEU A 15 -67.79 29.13 -23.10
C LEU A 15 -67.01 28.86 -21.81
N LEU A 16 -67.74 28.81 -20.71
CA LEU A 16 -67.24 28.26 -19.43
C LEU A 16 -66.77 26.84 -19.67
N LEU A 17 -65.45 26.60 -19.60
CA LEU A 17 -64.87 25.26 -19.46
C LEU A 17 -64.39 25.11 -18.05
N LEU A 18 -65.08 24.25 -17.30
CA LEU A 18 -64.72 23.68 -16.04
C LEU A 18 -63.25 23.23 -16.03
N ALA A 19 -62.45 23.87 -15.20
CA ALA A 19 -61.13 23.42 -14.87
C ALA A 19 -61.25 22.12 -14.05
N GLY A 20 -61.26 20.97 -14.73
CA GLY A 20 -61.01 19.69 -14.12
C GLY A 20 -59.54 19.63 -13.66
N GLY A 21 -59.30 20.00 -12.41
CA GLY A 21 -58.00 19.79 -11.78
C GLY A 21 -57.77 18.30 -11.66
N ASN A 22 -56.91 17.73 -12.49
CA ASN A 22 -56.27 16.48 -12.21
C ASN A 22 -55.41 16.68 -10.95
N ALA A 23 -56.02 16.52 -9.79
CA ALA A 23 -55.34 16.22 -8.56
C ALA A 23 -54.67 14.85 -8.77
N CYS A 24 -53.38 14.91 -9.16
CA CYS A 24 -52.47 13.76 -9.07
C CYS A 24 -52.45 13.41 -7.57
N ALA A 25 -53.33 12.48 -7.18
CA ALA A 25 -53.32 11.92 -5.86
C ALA A 25 -51.92 11.31 -5.70
N LYS A 26 -51.06 11.96 -4.92
CA LYS A 26 -49.91 11.33 -4.30
C LYS A 26 -50.49 10.09 -3.59
N LYS A 27 -50.29 8.92 -4.18
CA LYS A 27 -50.42 7.69 -3.46
C LYS A 27 -49.44 7.80 -2.30
N ASP A 28 -49.96 8.09 -1.13
CA ASP A 28 -49.22 7.87 0.10
C ASP A 28 -48.97 6.36 0.15
N SER A 29 -47.80 5.98 -0.34
CA SER A 29 -47.28 4.64 -0.14
C SER A 29 -47.10 4.53 1.38
N LYS A 30 -48.05 3.89 2.06
CA LYS A 30 -47.84 3.44 3.43
C LYS A 30 -46.43 2.82 3.44
N PRO A 31 -45.54 3.22 4.36
CA PRO A 31 -44.27 2.54 4.53
C PRO A 31 -44.60 1.07 4.73
N ALA A 32 -43.92 0.21 3.95
CA ALA A 32 -44.03 -1.22 4.16
C ALA A 32 -43.83 -1.51 5.66
N PRO A 33 -44.59 -2.41 6.28
CA PRO A 33 -44.38 -2.74 7.67
C PRO A 33 -42.93 -3.12 7.83
N LYS A 34 -42.19 -2.47 8.77
CA LYS A 34 -40.85 -2.89 9.13
C LYS A 34 -40.99 -4.32 9.63
N GLU A 35 -40.50 -5.28 8.85
CA GLU A 35 -40.32 -6.64 9.33
C GLU A 35 -39.58 -6.57 10.67
N ASP A 36 -40.10 -7.24 11.67
CA ASP A 36 -39.46 -7.27 12.98
C ASP A 36 -38.12 -8.01 12.83
N THR A 37 -37.05 -7.39 13.27
CA THR A 37 -35.73 -8.00 13.24
C THR A 37 -35.69 -9.37 13.89
N TYR A 38 -36.55 -9.60 14.88
CA TYR A 38 -36.66 -10.90 15.55
C TYR A 38 -37.33 -11.96 14.66
N GLU A 39 -38.29 -11.59 13.81
CA GLU A 39 -38.89 -12.52 12.83
C GLU A 39 -37.84 -12.96 11.81
N LEU A 40 -36.97 -12.04 11.36
CA LEU A 40 -35.86 -12.37 10.44
C LEU A 40 -34.81 -13.25 11.12
N LEU A 41 -34.51 -13.03 12.40
CA LEU A 41 -33.62 -13.91 13.16
C LEU A 41 -34.19 -15.30 13.35
N ASN A 42 -35.51 -15.43 13.56
CA ASN A 42 -36.20 -16.73 13.62
C ASN A 42 -36.11 -17.44 12.26
N LEU A 43 -36.34 -16.72 11.15
CA LEU A 43 -36.19 -17.29 9.80
C LEU A 43 -34.75 -17.79 9.57
N PHE A 44 -33.74 -17.01 9.99
CA PHE A 44 -32.33 -17.42 9.90
C PHE A 44 -32.11 -18.74 10.68
N GLY A 45 -32.59 -18.83 11.91
CA GLY A 45 -32.49 -20.03 12.74
C GLY A 45 -33.18 -21.25 12.09
N GLU A 46 -34.37 -21.07 11.53
CA GLU A 46 -35.10 -22.15 10.83
C GLU A 46 -34.33 -22.65 9.60
N VAL A 47 -33.79 -21.75 8.79
CA VAL A 47 -32.97 -22.11 7.62
C VAL A 47 -31.72 -22.87 8.04
N MET A 48 -31.07 -22.45 9.11
CA MET A 48 -29.85 -23.10 9.63
C MET A 48 -30.18 -24.53 10.11
N GLU A 49 -31.26 -24.72 10.86
CA GLU A 49 -31.70 -26.06 11.33
C GLU A 49 -32.07 -26.98 10.15
N ARG A 50 -32.79 -26.48 9.15
CA ARG A 50 -33.10 -27.24 7.93
C ARG A 50 -31.86 -27.62 7.14
N ALA A 51 -30.89 -26.70 7.01
CA ALA A 51 -29.64 -26.99 6.34
C ALA A 51 -28.87 -28.11 7.06
N LYS A 52 -28.76 -28.07 8.39
CA LYS A 52 -28.12 -29.12 9.19
C LYS A 52 -28.86 -30.47 9.06
N ALA A 53 -30.17 -30.45 9.05
CA ALA A 53 -30.97 -31.68 9.00
C ALA A 53 -30.97 -32.36 7.61
N SER A 54 -30.79 -31.59 6.52
CA SER A 54 -31.05 -32.08 5.16
C SER A 54 -29.86 -32.01 4.21
N TYR A 55 -28.76 -31.36 4.60
CA TYR A 55 -27.57 -31.30 3.75
C TYR A 55 -26.90 -32.68 3.64
N VAL A 56 -26.28 -32.97 2.48
CA VAL A 56 -25.74 -34.30 2.14
C VAL A 56 -24.57 -34.73 3.02
N GLU A 57 -23.90 -33.78 3.66
CA GLU A 57 -22.75 -34.00 4.56
C GLU A 57 -23.01 -33.35 5.92
N ASP A 58 -22.32 -33.83 6.96
CA ASP A 58 -22.37 -33.20 8.28
C ASP A 58 -21.79 -31.78 8.23
N VAL A 59 -22.50 -30.82 8.80
CA VAL A 59 -22.11 -29.40 8.85
C VAL A 59 -21.84 -28.97 10.27
N ASP A 60 -20.75 -28.21 10.41
CA ASP A 60 -20.34 -27.62 11.68
C ASP A 60 -21.06 -26.28 11.90
N ASP A 61 -21.75 -26.14 13.04
CA ASP A 61 -22.50 -24.94 13.40
C ASP A 61 -21.67 -23.70 13.38
N LYS A 62 -20.42 -23.78 13.90
CA LYS A 62 -19.50 -22.65 13.96
C LYS A 62 -19.18 -22.16 12.57
N LYS A 63 -18.88 -23.07 11.63
CA LYS A 63 -18.57 -22.72 10.23
C LYS A 63 -19.75 -22.05 9.54
N LEU A 64 -20.97 -22.54 9.75
CA LEU A 64 -22.19 -21.94 9.18
C LEU A 64 -22.41 -20.53 9.70
N ILE A 65 -22.29 -20.31 11.01
CA ILE A 65 -22.47 -19.01 11.64
C ILE A 65 -21.37 -18.04 11.20
N GLU A 66 -20.10 -18.45 11.19
CA GLU A 66 -18.98 -17.61 10.71
C GLU A 66 -19.17 -17.21 9.24
N ALA A 67 -19.62 -18.14 8.41
CA ALA A 67 -19.94 -17.87 7.00
C ALA A 67 -21.08 -16.86 6.85
N ALA A 68 -22.15 -16.99 7.65
CA ALA A 68 -23.27 -16.06 7.64
C ALA A 68 -22.86 -14.65 8.11
N ILE A 69 -22.10 -14.54 9.20
CA ILE A 69 -21.56 -13.27 9.70
C ILE A 69 -20.67 -12.62 8.63
N ASN A 70 -19.79 -13.40 8.03
CA ASN A 70 -18.92 -12.90 6.97
C ASN A 70 -19.73 -12.44 5.75
N GLY A 71 -20.74 -13.22 5.32
CA GLY A 71 -21.65 -12.86 4.23
C GLY A 71 -22.38 -11.53 4.48
N MET A 72 -22.88 -11.32 5.69
CA MET A 72 -23.50 -10.06 6.12
C MET A 72 -22.50 -8.88 5.99
N LEU A 73 -21.28 -9.03 6.48
CA LEU A 73 -20.28 -7.95 6.46
C LEU A 73 -19.81 -7.65 5.04
N VAL A 74 -19.51 -8.67 4.24
CA VAL A 74 -19.08 -8.52 2.84
C VAL A 74 -20.16 -7.88 1.96
N SER A 75 -21.45 -8.05 2.31
CA SER A 75 -22.56 -7.40 1.59
C SER A 75 -22.59 -5.88 1.75
N LEU A 76 -21.90 -5.32 2.74
CA LEU A 76 -21.80 -3.87 2.97
C LEU A 76 -20.82 -3.21 2.04
N ASP A 77 -19.62 -3.79 1.89
CA ASP A 77 -18.53 -3.33 1.03
C ASP A 77 -17.42 -4.39 0.95
N PRO A 78 -16.49 -4.31 -0.03
CA PRO A 78 -15.45 -5.33 -0.24
C PRO A 78 -14.36 -5.35 0.85
N HIS A 79 -14.39 -4.45 1.81
CA HIS A 79 -13.37 -4.32 2.85
C HIS A 79 -13.86 -4.71 4.25
N SER A 80 -15.18 -4.76 4.45
CA SER A 80 -15.80 -5.25 5.68
C SER A 80 -15.81 -6.78 5.68
N SER A 81 -15.39 -7.39 6.79
CA SER A 81 -15.27 -8.85 6.87
C SER A 81 -15.22 -9.33 8.31
N TYR A 82 -15.55 -10.60 8.51
CA TYR A 82 -15.27 -11.32 9.75
C TYR A 82 -13.84 -11.89 9.70
N LEU A 83 -13.14 -11.77 10.79
CA LEU A 83 -11.82 -12.35 11.01
C LEU A 83 -11.94 -13.36 12.13
N ASP A 84 -11.79 -14.65 11.85
CA ASP A 84 -11.66 -15.63 12.92
C ASP A 84 -10.44 -15.35 13.81
N ALA A 85 -10.30 -16.08 14.90
CA ALA A 85 -9.23 -15.83 15.86
C ALA A 85 -7.82 -15.91 15.25
N GLN A 86 -7.63 -16.79 14.25
CA GLN A 86 -6.36 -16.99 13.58
C GLN A 86 -6.06 -15.85 12.61
N ASN A 87 -7.01 -15.48 11.76
CA ASN A 87 -6.86 -14.35 10.83
C ASN A 87 -6.72 -13.01 11.57
N PHE A 88 -7.39 -12.85 12.70
CA PHE A 88 -7.23 -11.67 13.56
C PHE A 88 -5.82 -11.61 14.16
N LYS A 89 -5.28 -12.75 14.61
CA LYS A 89 -3.89 -12.81 15.07
C LYS A 89 -2.89 -12.44 13.98
N TYR A 90 -3.07 -12.97 12.75
CA TYR A 90 -2.21 -12.63 11.62
C TYR A 90 -2.26 -11.15 11.26
N MET A 91 -3.45 -10.59 11.22
CA MET A 91 -3.61 -9.16 10.96
C MET A 91 -2.85 -8.33 12.01
N ASN A 92 -2.95 -8.69 13.29
CA ASN A 92 -2.22 -8.01 14.36
C ASN A 92 -0.69 -8.17 14.21
N GLU A 93 -0.20 -9.34 13.82
CA GLU A 93 1.23 -9.58 13.57
C GLU A 93 1.73 -8.71 12.40
N GLN A 94 0.98 -8.63 11.31
CA GLN A 94 1.32 -7.77 10.17
C GLN A 94 1.30 -6.28 10.54
N THR A 95 0.30 -5.86 11.29
CA THR A 95 0.14 -4.48 11.78
C THR A 95 1.32 -4.09 12.68
N LYS A 96 1.71 -4.98 13.59
CA LYS A 96 2.89 -4.80 14.45
C LYS A 96 4.22 -4.88 13.69
N GLY A 97 4.20 -5.41 12.48
CA GLY A 97 5.44 -5.66 11.73
C GLY A 97 6.37 -6.69 12.41
N LYS A 98 5.81 -7.56 13.26
CA LYS A 98 6.56 -8.54 14.04
C LYS A 98 5.74 -9.81 14.22
N PHE A 99 6.39 -10.96 14.13
CA PHE A 99 5.74 -12.25 14.39
C PHE A 99 6.70 -13.24 15.05
N GLY A 100 6.17 -14.19 15.78
CA GLY A 100 6.95 -15.28 16.33
C GLY A 100 7.16 -16.37 15.28
N GLY A 101 8.43 -16.66 14.94
CA GLY A 101 8.75 -17.62 13.89
C GLY A 101 10.24 -17.89 13.74
N LEU A 102 10.61 -18.32 12.54
CA LEU A 102 11.97 -18.79 12.22
C LEU A 102 12.76 -17.83 11.34
N GLY A 103 12.06 -16.89 10.69
CA GLY A 103 12.67 -15.96 9.72
C GLY A 103 13.02 -16.63 8.40
N ILE A 104 12.05 -17.29 7.77
CA ILE A 104 12.19 -17.96 6.49
C ILE A 104 11.10 -17.44 5.54
N GLU A 105 11.50 -17.06 4.35
CA GLU A 105 10.60 -16.88 3.22
C GLU A 105 10.43 -18.24 2.53
N VAL A 106 9.18 -18.68 2.35
CA VAL A 106 8.87 -20.02 1.81
C VAL A 106 7.83 -19.95 0.70
N THR A 107 7.86 -20.97 -0.16
CA THR A 107 6.83 -21.20 -1.19
C THR A 107 6.52 -22.70 -1.28
N MET A 108 5.44 -23.07 -1.98
CA MET A 108 5.16 -24.46 -2.32
C MET A 108 5.75 -24.80 -3.67
N GLU A 109 6.53 -25.88 -3.73
CA GLU A 109 7.05 -26.45 -4.96
C GLU A 109 7.00 -27.98 -4.89
N GLN A 110 6.35 -28.61 -5.86
CA GLN A 110 6.16 -30.09 -5.89
C GLN A 110 5.59 -30.69 -4.60
N SER A 111 4.56 -30.04 -4.03
CA SER A 111 3.91 -30.41 -2.77
C SER A 111 4.85 -30.40 -1.54
N LEU A 112 6.00 -29.78 -1.63
CA LEU A 112 6.94 -29.55 -0.52
C LEU A 112 7.08 -28.05 -0.25
N VAL A 113 7.45 -27.73 0.98
CA VAL A 113 7.74 -26.33 1.38
C VAL A 113 9.20 -26.03 1.03
N LYS A 114 9.41 -25.16 0.02
CA LYS A 114 10.74 -24.72 -0.41
C LYS A 114 11.15 -23.43 0.28
N VAL A 115 12.34 -23.40 0.80
CA VAL A 115 12.99 -22.18 1.33
C VAL A 115 13.39 -21.32 0.14
N VAL A 116 12.76 -20.14 0.01
CA VAL A 116 13.13 -19.11 -0.97
C VAL A 116 14.38 -18.40 -0.46
N SER A 117 14.34 -17.92 0.80
CA SER A 117 15.48 -17.30 1.47
C SER A 117 15.29 -17.31 2.99
N PRO A 118 16.32 -17.64 3.78
CA PRO A 118 16.35 -17.27 5.18
C PRO A 118 16.59 -15.75 5.31
N ILE A 119 15.94 -15.12 6.31
CA ILE A 119 16.15 -13.72 6.65
C ILE A 119 17.43 -13.63 7.51
N ASP A 120 18.30 -12.69 7.22
CA ASP A 120 19.55 -12.49 7.97
C ASP A 120 19.28 -12.27 9.48
N ASP A 121 20.21 -12.72 10.30
CA ASP A 121 20.15 -12.62 11.77
C ASP A 121 18.95 -13.30 12.46
N THR A 122 18.30 -14.24 11.76
CA THR A 122 17.18 -15.02 12.30
C THR A 122 17.58 -16.44 12.68
N PRO A 123 16.74 -17.19 13.44
CA PRO A 123 17.01 -18.57 13.79
C PRO A 123 17.36 -19.46 12.59
N ALA A 124 16.65 -19.28 11.48
CA ALA A 124 16.88 -20.06 10.25
C ALA A 124 18.24 -19.78 9.62
N SER A 125 18.62 -18.50 9.51
CA SER A 125 19.91 -18.08 8.99
C SER A 125 21.06 -18.59 9.85
N ARG A 126 20.95 -18.43 11.17
CA ARG A 126 21.97 -18.92 12.12
C ARG A 126 22.11 -20.44 12.14
N ALA A 127 21.03 -21.17 11.82
CA ALA A 127 21.05 -22.63 11.70
C ALA A 127 21.59 -23.13 10.34
N GLY A 128 21.94 -22.26 9.44
CA GLY A 128 22.51 -22.59 8.13
C GLY A 128 21.51 -23.11 7.11
N LEU A 129 20.22 -22.76 7.23
CA LEU A 129 19.26 -22.98 6.15
C LEU A 129 19.65 -22.13 4.94
N LYS A 130 19.44 -22.67 3.73
CA LYS A 130 19.86 -22.05 2.48
C LYS A 130 18.69 -21.91 1.49
N PRO A 131 18.74 -20.95 0.57
CA PRO A 131 17.83 -20.93 -0.57
C PRO A 131 17.87 -22.27 -1.32
N GLY A 132 16.69 -22.81 -1.64
CA GLY A 132 16.54 -24.09 -2.33
C GLY A 132 16.44 -25.31 -1.41
N ASP A 133 16.55 -25.17 -0.09
CA ASP A 133 16.23 -26.24 0.86
C ASP A 133 14.74 -26.59 0.78
N TYR A 134 14.41 -27.88 0.93
CA TYR A 134 13.02 -28.34 1.05
C TYR A 134 12.76 -28.84 2.47
N ILE A 135 11.73 -28.30 3.09
CA ILE A 135 11.21 -28.77 4.37
C ILE A 135 10.25 -29.92 4.05
N THR A 136 10.53 -31.10 4.54
CA THR A 136 9.73 -32.31 4.32
C THR A 136 8.82 -32.63 5.50
N ASN A 137 9.26 -32.31 6.73
CA ASN A 137 8.47 -32.52 7.95
C ASN A 137 8.61 -31.34 8.89
N ILE A 138 7.54 -31.09 9.64
CA ILE A 138 7.47 -30.08 10.71
C ILE A 138 6.99 -30.79 11.97
N ASP A 139 7.80 -30.82 13.03
CA ASP A 139 7.54 -31.55 14.28
C ASP A 139 7.18 -33.04 14.07
N GLY A 140 7.79 -33.68 13.04
CA GLY A 140 7.55 -35.06 12.66
C GLY A 140 6.36 -35.28 11.70
N GLU A 141 5.53 -34.31 11.46
CA GLU A 141 4.40 -34.38 10.54
C GLU A 141 4.85 -34.03 9.10
N ASN A 142 4.46 -34.87 8.14
CA ASN A 142 4.83 -34.68 6.74
C ASN A 142 4.08 -33.48 6.14
N VAL A 143 4.78 -32.63 5.37
CA VAL A 143 4.18 -31.43 4.75
C VAL A 143 3.37 -31.75 3.49
N ILE A 144 3.49 -32.95 2.92
CA ILE A 144 2.73 -33.37 1.72
C ILE A 144 1.23 -33.37 2.07
N GLY A 145 0.44 -32.62 1.29
CA GLY A 145 -0.99 -32.47 1.52
C GLY A 145 -1.38 -31.27 2.39
N MET A 146 -0.40 -30.59 2.99
CA MET A 146 -0.64 -29.30 3.67
C MET A 146 -0.73 -28.16 2.65
N SER A 147 -1.53 -27.16 2.95
CA SER A 147 -1.42 -25.86 2.28
C SER A 147 -0.16 -25.12 2.77
N LEU A 148 0.30 -24.11 1.99
CA LEU A 148 1.41 -23.27 2.44
C LEU A 148 1.10 -22.59 3.78
N ASN A 149 -0.14 -22.16 3.98
CA ASN A 149 -0.57 -21.50 5.21
C ASN A 149 -0.50 -22.46 6.40
N ASP A 150 -0.97 -23.71 6.25
CA ASP A 150 -0.88 -24.71 7.34
C ASP A 150 0.57 -24.98 7.74
N ALA A 151 1.46 -25.10 6.77
CA ALA A 151 2.88 -25.30 7.03
C ALA A 151 3.52 -24.09 7.72
N VAL A 152 3.19 -22.87 7.26
CA VAL A 152 3.63 -21.61 7.88
C VAL A 152 3.14 -21.51 9.32
N ASP A 153 1.89 -21.89 9.58
CA ASP A 153 1.30 -21.85 10.92
C ASP A 153 2.01 -22.79 11.89
N LYS A 154 2.35 -23.99 11.43
CA LYS A 154 3.14 -24.94 12.24
C LYS A 154 4.56 -24.41 12.51
N MET A 155 5.17 -23.72 11.55
CA MET A 155 6.49 -23.10 11.73
C MET A 155 6.45 -21.85 12.62
N ARG A 156 5.36 -21.07 12.61
CA ARG A 156 5.12 -19.93 13.50
C ARG A 156 4.79 -20.42 14.92
N GLY A 157 4.85 -19.51 15.86
CA GLY A 157 4.46 -19.78 17.25
C GLY A 157 5.08 -18.80 18.22
N LYS A 158 4.79 -18.98 19.49
CA LYS A 158 5.27 -18.11 20.57
C LYS A 158 6.80 -18.07 20.60
N PRO A 159 7.43 -16.87 20.61
CA PRO A 159 8.87 -16.75 20.80
C PRO A 159 9.36 -17.55 22.01
N GLY A 160 10.50 -18.22 21.86
CA GLY A 160 11.06 -19.10 22.88
C GLY A 160 10.70 -20.57 22.74
N THR A 161 9.62 -20.94 22.03
CA THR A 161 9.26 -22.33 21.74
C THR A 161 10.14 -22.92 20.65
N LYS A 162 10.26 -24.25 20.62
CA LYS A 162 11.06 -24.95 19.62
C LYS A 162 10.16 -25.56 18.54
N VAL A 163 10.72 -25.75 17.33
CA VAL A 163 10.16 -26.53 16.26
C VAL A 163 11.27 -27.34 15.60
N LYS A 164 10.97 -28.57 15.23
CA LYS A 164 11.89 -29.47 14.54
C LYS A 164 11.51 -29.53 13.05
N LEU A 165 12.46 -29.25 12.18
CA LEU A 165 12.29 -29.33 10.72
C LEU A 165 13.16 -30.46 10.17
N SER A 166 12.60 -31.28 9.29
CA SER A 166 13.39 -32.21 8.46
C SER A 166 13.65 -31.57 7.11
N ILE A 167 14.91 -31.45 6.75
CA ILE A 167 15.39 -30.71 5.59
C ILE A 167 15.95 -31.68 4.55
N ARG A 168 15.56 -31.48 3.29
CA ARG A 168 16.17 -32.09 2.11
C ARG A 168 16.89 -31.01 1.31
N ARG A 169 18.19 -31.16 1.16
CA ARG A 169 19.06 -30.29 0.36
C ARG A 169 19.64 -31.08 -0.81
N ILE A 170 19.70 -30.47 -1.98
CA ILE A 170 20.26 -31.10 -3.18
C ILE A 170 21.72 -31.49 -2.91
N ASN A 171 22.10 -32.72 -3.29
CA ASN A 171 23.43 -33.30 -3.10
C ASN A 171 23.90 -33.49 -1.65
N GLU A 172 23.00 -33.37 -0.66
CA GLU A 172 23.30 -33.67 0.74
C GLU A 172 22.32 -34.73 1.28
N LYS A 173 22.73 -35.48 2.32
CA LYS A 173 21.82 -36.38 3.05
C LYS A 173 20.77 -35.55 3.79
N PRO A 174 19.52 -36.03 3.82
CA PRO A 174 18.50 -35.35 4.66
C PRO A 174 18.99 -35.22 6.10
N PHE A 175 18.67 -34.07 6.71
CA PHE A 175 19.05 -33.78 8.09
C PHE A 175 17.92 -33.08 8.85
N ASP A 176 17.95 -33.22 10.16
CA ASP A 176 17.01 -32.56 11.04
C ASP A 176 17.66 -31.33 11.68
N VAL A 177 16.89 -30.26 11.81
CA VAL A 177 17.28 -29.05 12.54
C VAL A 177 16.20 -28.66 13.52
N THR A 178 16.59 -28.41 14.77
CA THR A 178 15.68 -27.90 15.80
C THR A 178 15.94 -26.40 15.99
N LEU A 179 14.94 -25.58 15.71
CA LEU A 179 15.01 -24.14 15.77
C LEU A 179 14.19 -23.60 16.95
N LYS A 180 14.71 -22.58 17.60
CA LYS A 180 13.97 -21.83 18.63
C LYS A 180 13.28 -20.66 17.92
N ARG A 181 11.96 -20.55 18.06
CA ARG A 181 11.22 -19.42 17.50
C ARG A 181 11.63 -18.12 18.19
N GLU A 182 11.80 -17.07 17.42
CA GLU A 182 12.13 -15.73 17.90
C GLU A 182 11.13 -14.71 17.34
N GLU A 183 11.15 -13.49 17.88
CA GLU A 183 10.43 -12.37 17.29
C GLU A 183 11.15 -11.94 16.00
N ILE A 184 10.50 -12.14 14.88
CA ILE A 184 10.99 -11.76 13.55
C ILE A 184 10.41 -10.40 13.19
N LYS A 185 11.28 -9.43 12.92
CA LYS A 185 10.86 -8.09 12.49
C LYS A 185 10.74 -8.02 10.99
N ILE A 186 9.59 -7.58 10.49
CA ILE A 186 9.37 -7.31 9.07
C ILE A 186 10.03 -5.96 8.76
N GLN A 187 10.98 -5.96 7.84
CA GLN A 187 11.65 -4.73 7.41
C GLN A 187 10.77 -3.95 6.42
N SER A 188 9.83 -3.16 6.94
CA SER A 188 8.91 -2.35 6.13
C SER A 188 9.56 -1.13 5.49
N VAL A 189 10.73 -0.69 5.97
CA VAL A 189 11.49 0.45 5.43
C VAL A 189 12.85 -0.03 4.94
N LYS A 190 13.13 0.19 3.67
CA LYS A 190 14.45 -0.03 3.06
C LYS A 190 15.00 1.31 2.61
N SER A 191 16.28 1.57 2.80
CA SER A 191 16.91 2.82 2.38
C SER A 191 18.26 2.59 1.75
N ASP A 192 18.60 3.42 0.78
CA ASP A 192 19.89 3.45 0.10
C ASP A 192 20.18 4.87 -0.37
N ILE A 193 21.38 5.10 -0.87
CA ILE A 193 21.76 6.37 -1.49
C ILE A 193 22.02 6.09 -2.97
N LYS A 194 21.28 6.79 -3.82
CA LYS A 194 21.41 6.74 -5.28
C LYS A 194 22.07 8.04 -5.74
N ASP A 195 23.36 7.97 -6.08
CA ASP A 195 24.23 9.11 -6.30
C ASP A 195 24.29 10.03 -5.04
N ASP A 196 23.59 11.14 -5.04
CA ASP A 196 23.44 12.11 -3.94
C ASP A 196 21.98 12.27 -3.47
N VAL A 197 21.09 11.33 -3.85
CA VAL A 197 19.69 11.30 -3.47
C VAL A 197 19.42 10.17 -2.47
N VAL A 198 18.74 10.48 -1.38
CA VAL A 198 18.29 9.47 -0.41
C VAL A 198 17.09 8.74 -0.98
N TYR A 199 17.21 7.44 -1.21
CA TYR A 199 16.11 6.57 -1.58
C TYR A 199 15.55 5.89 -0.36
N VAL A 200 14.25 6.02 -0.12
CA VAL A 200 13.52 5.36 0.95
C VAL A 200 12.32 4.63 0.36
N ARG A 201 12.29 3.31 0.50
CA ARG A 201 11.17 2.48 0.10
C ARG A 201 10.37 2.04 1.32
N ILE A 202 9.08 2.29 1.31
CA ILE A 202 8.12 1.81 2.31
C ILE A 202 7.27 0.73 1.67
N THR A 203 7.33 -0.51 2.19
CA THR A 203 6.57 -1.65 1.65
C THR A 203 5.23 -1.85 2.32
N SER A 204 5.05 -1.37 3.56
CA SER A 204 3.80 -1.35 4.30
C SER A 204 3.90 -0.35 5.46
N PHE A 205 2.78 0.15 5.95
CA PHE A 205 2.72 1.04 7.10
C PHE A 205 2.42 0.24 8.38
N SER A 206 3.40 -0.54 8.85
CA SER A 206 3.38 -1.21 10.15
C SER A 206 3.89 -0.29 11.26
N GLU A 207 3.79 -0.72 12.53
CA GLU A 207 4.31 0.05 13.69
C GLU A 207 5.77 0.49 13.47
N ASP A 208 6.11 1.68 13.95
CA ASP A 208 7.44 2.33 13.91
C ASP A 208 7.97 2.66 12.49
N VAL A 209 7.15 2.65 11.45
CA VAL A 209 7.59 3.00 10.08
C VAL A 209 8.02 4.46 10.03
N ASP A 210 7.32 5.39 10.67
CA ASP A 210 7.67 6.80 10.79
C ASP A 210 9.07 7.00 11.38
N LYS A 211 9.36 6.36 12.51
CA LYS A 211 10.68 6.39 13.18
C LYS A 211 11.78 5.76 12.31
N ASN A 212 11.46 4.67 11.60
CA ASN A 212 12.41 4.00 10.73
C ASN A 212 12.75 4.85 9.49
N VAL A 213 11.78 5.55 8.92
CA VAL A 213 11.99 6.53 7.83
C VAL A 213 12.86 7.68 8.33
N GLU A 214 12.52 8.27 9.48
CA GLU A 214 13.29 9.35 10.09
C GLU A 214 14.76 8.94 10.34
N LYS A 215 14.96 7.77 10.96
CA LYS A 215 16.29 7.22 11.22
C LYS A 215 17.09 7.01 9.94
N ALA A 216 16.46 6.47 8.88
CA ALA A 216 17.10 6.24 7.60
C ALA A 216 17.58 7.56 6.96
N ILE A 217 16.72 8.58 6.95
CA ILE A 217 17.04 9.90 6.41
C ILE A 217 18.16 10.57 7.23
N LYS A 218 18.03 10.62 8.56
CA LYS A 218 19.06 11.22 9.43
C LYS A 218 20.42 10.54 9.29
N LYS A 219 20.41 9.20 9.13
CA LYS A 219 21.65 8.45 8.85
C LYS A 219 22.27 8.86 7.53
N ALA A 220 21.49 8.92 6.45
CA ALA A 220 21.97 9.30 5.13
C ALA A 220 22.54 10.73 5.11
N LEU A 221 21.85 11.69 5.75
CA LEU A 221 22.33 13.08 5.89
C LEU A 221 23.67 13.15 6.63
N LYS A 222 23.83 12.36 7.70
CA LYS A 222 25.08 12.26 8.46
C LYS A 222 26.22 11.66 7.62
N ASP A 223 25.96 10.52 6.97
CA ASP A 223 26.95 9.76 6.20
C ASP A 223 27.49 10.59 5.02
N LYS A 224 26.64 11.39 4.38
CA LYS A 224 27.01 12.30 3.27
C LYS A 224 27.41 13.70 3.73
N LYS A 225 27.55 13.95 5.03
CA LYS A 225 27.89 15.26 5.60
C LYS A 225 27.01 16.41 5.06
N GLY A 226 25.71 16.14 4.91
CA GLY A 226 24.72 17.08 4.39
C GLY A 226 24.74 17.32 2.86
N LYS A 227 25.61 16.64 2.12
CA LYS A 227 25.69 16.73 0.65
C LYS A 227 24.67 15.79 0.01
N ILE A 228 23.39 16.14 0.16
CA ILE A 228 22.23 15.40 -0.38
C ILE A 228 21.40 16.38 -1.19
N SER A 229 21.03 16.01 -2.42
CA SER A 229 20.20 16.82 -3.30
C SER A 229 18.71 16.73 -2.97
N GLY A 230 18.26 15.66 -2.31
CA GLY A 230 16.88 15.47 -1.90
C GLY A 230 16.53 14.01 -1.60
N VAL A 231 15.25 13.72 -1.58
CA VAL A 231 14.69 12.40 -1.18
C VAL A 231 13.76 11.85 -2.26
N VAL A 232 13.90 10.57 -2.58
CA VAL A 232 12.88 9.77 -3.27
C VAL A 232 12.20 8.87 -2.26
N LEU A 233 10.88 9.02 -2.10
CA LEU A 233 10.03 8.18 -1.28
C LEU A 233 9.25 7.23 -2.19
N ASP A 234 9.57 5.94 -2.17
CA ASP A 234 8.93 4.93 -3.02
C ASP A 234 7.87 4.16 -2.23
N VAL A 235 6.60 4.36 -2.59
CA VAL A 235 5.45 3.66 -2.04
C VAL A 235 4.73 2.81 -3.10
N ARG A 236 5.39 2.45 -4.18
CA ARG A 236 4.84 1.53 -5.20
C ARG A 236 4.56 0.16 -4.57
N ASN A 237 3.46 -0.47 -4.98
CA ASN A 237 3.00 -1.77 -4.47
C ASN A 237 2.89 -1.82 -2.93
N ASN A 238 2.60 -0.70 -2.31
CA ASN A 238 2.37 -0.60 -0.87
C ASN A 238 0.86 -0.50 -0.60
N PRO A 239 0.20 -1.55 -0.10
CA PRO A 239 -1.25 -1.60 0.09
C PRO A 239 -1.74 -0.70 1.25
N GLY A 240 -0.83 -0.01 1.93
CA GLY A 240 -1.13 0.85 3.07
C GLY A 240 -0.74 0.21 4.41
N GLY A 241 -1.59 0.39 5.40
CA GLY A 241 -1.40 -0.06 6.78
C GLY A 241 -2.00 0.91 7.79
N LEU A 242 -1.29 1.18 8.88
CA LEU A 242 -1.75 2.02 9.97
C LEU A 242 -1.86 3.50 9.57
N LEU A 243 -2.99 4.10 9.95
CA LEU A 243 -3.25 5.52 9.70
C LEU A 243 -2.26 6.43 10.43
N ASP A 244 -2.00 6.14 11.70
CA ASP A 244 -1.05 6.90 12.53
C ASP A 244 0.37 6.91 11.94
N GLN A 245 0.77 5.81 11.29
CA GLN A 245 2.06 5.71 10.63
C GLN A 245 2.11 6.53 9.32
N ALA A 246 0.99 6.60 8.58
CA ALA A 246 0.90 7.49 7.43
C ALA A 246 0.93 8.97 7.86
N VAL A 247 0.24 9.30 8.95
CA VAL A 247 0.29 10.63 9.56
C VAL A 247 1.72 10.95 10.00
N GLY A 248 2.38 10.03 10.74
CA GLY A 248 3.76 10.21 11.22
C GLY A 248 4.77 10.41 10.08
N VAL A 249 4.68 9.61 9.01
CA VAL A 249 5.56 9.77 7.83
C VAL A 249 5.31 11.09 7.11
N SER A 250 4.07 11.53 6.97
CA SER A 250 3.74 12.83 6.37
C SER A 250 4.25 13.99 7.23
N ASP A 251 4.13 13.87 8.54
CA ASP A 251 4.58 14.85 9.54
C ASP A 251 6.09 15.09 9.49
N LEU A 252 6.89 14.07 9.12
CA LEU A 252 8.34 14.23 8.94
C LEU A 252 8.71 15.31 7.91
N PHE A 253 7.84 15.62 6.98
CA PHE A 253 8.11 16.50 5.84
C PHE A 253 7.25 17.77 5.81
N LEU A 254 6.25 17.88 6.68
CA LEU A 254 5.33 18.99 6.74
C LEU A 254 5.49 19.74 8.06
N SER A 255 5.58 21.06 8.01
CA SER A 255 5.75 21.89 9.21
C SER A 255 4.44 22.41 9.79
N GLN A 256 3.32 22.30 9.04
CA GLN A 256 2.00 22.77 9.45
C GLN A 256 0.90 22.30 8.50
N GLY A 257 -0.33 22.46 8.92
CA GLY A 257 -1.53 22.17 8.11
C GLY A 257 -2.07 20.77 8.31
N GLU A 258 -3.24 20.52 7.72
CA GLU A 258 -3.90 19.21 7.79
C GLU A 258 -3.13 18.19 6.94
N ILE A 259 -2.99 16.98 7.46
CA ILE A 259 -2.42 15.83 6.72
C ILE A 259 -3.56 15.04 6.08
N VAL A 260 -4.58 14.72 6.85
CA VAL A 260 -5.74 13.94 6.41
C VAL A 260 -6.90 14.18 7.35
N SER A 261 -8.13 14.13 6.84
CA SER A 261 -9.33 14.05 7.67
C SER A 261 -10.12 12.78 7.40
N THR A 262 -10.80 12.28 8.44
CA THR A 262 -11.73 11.15 8.36
C THR A 262 -13.14 11.63 8.62
N ARG A 263 -14.12 11.20 7.81
CA ARG A 263 -15.53 11.53 7.97
C ARG A 263 -16.34 10.25 8.02
N SER A 264 -17.10 10.09 9.11
CA SER A 264 -18.01 8.98 9.34
C SER A 264 -19.45 9.30 8.87
N ARG A 265 -20.39 8.41 9.20
CA ARG A 265 -21.83 8.66 8.99
C ARG A 265 -22.32 9.86 9.78
N ASN A 266 -21.81 10.05 10.98
CA ASN A 266 -22.14 11.18 11.83
C ASN A 266 -21.11 12.30 11.59
N PRO A 267 -21.50 13.47 11.09
CA PRO A 267 -20.58 14.60 10.84
C PRO A 267 -19.79 15.06 12.07
N GLU A 268 -20.34 14.85 13.28
CA GLU A 268 -19.67 15.23 14.54
C GLU A 268 -18.44 14.35 14.83
N ASP A 269 -18.37 13.15 14.25
CA ASP A 269 -17.23 12.23 14.43
C ASP A 269 -16.09 12.48 13.42
N MET A 270 -16.06 13.66 12.80
CA MET A 270 -14.95 14.03 11.92
C MET A 270 -13.68 14.25 12.72
N VAL A 271 -12.61 13.51 12.32
CA VAL A 271 -11.28 13.67 12.92
C VAL A 271 -10.33 14.28 11.89
N ARG A 272 -9.53 15.25 12.31
CA ARG A 272 -8.48 15.89 11.53
C ARG A 272 -7.11 15.58 12.13
N TYR A 273 -6.18 15.20 11.30
CA TYR A 273 -4.78 14.98 11.66
C TYR A 273 -3.95 16.09 11.03
N SER A 274 -3.20 16.81 11.84
CA SER A 274 -2.41 17.97 11.41
C SER A 274 -0.93 17.74 11.67
N ALA A 275 -0.10 18.34 10.83
CA ALA A 275 1.35 18.32 10.98
C ALA A 275 1.78 19.19 12.17
N LYS A 276 2.90 18.78 12.78
CA LYS A 276 3.62 19.50 13.81
C LYS A 276 4.77 20.27 13.17
N GLU A 277 5.28 21.26 13.87
CA GLU A 277 6.43 22.02 13.43
C GLU A 277 7.67 21.13 13.23
N GLY A 278 8.26 21.16 12.05
CA GLY A 278 9.48 20.44 11.70
C GLY A 278 9.49 19.99 10.22
N ASP A 279 10.70 19.76 9.71
CA ASP A 279 10.95 19.14 8.41
C ASP A 279 12.31 18.45 8.49
N VAL A 280 12.32 17.14 8.48
CA VAL A 280 13.53 16.31 8.71
C VAL A 280 14.65 16.54 7.68
N ILE A 281 14.30 17.12 6.53
CA ILE A 281 15.24 17.41 5.44
C ILE A 281 15.38 18.91 5.12
N ASN A 282 14.86 19.78 5.99
CA ASN A 282 15.00 21.24 5.87
C ASN A 282 14.63 21.79 4.48
N GLY A 283 13.50 21.33 3.95
CA GLY A 283 12.99 21.81 2.66
C GLY A 283 13.69 21.25 1.42
N LEU A 284 14.60 20.31 1.51
CA LEU A 284 15.16 19.66 0.32
C LEU A 284 14.05 19.05 -0.55
N PRO A 285 14.25 18.94 -1.88
CA PRO A 285 13.28 18.36 -2.80
C PRO A 285 12.85 16.94 -2.41
N ILE A 286 11.58 16.62 -2.65
CA ILE A 286 11.03 15.28 -2.50
C ILE A 286 10.32 14.88 -3.78
N VAL A 287 10.55 13.66 -4.22
CA VAL A 287 9.72 12.98 -5.23
C VAL A 287 9.14 11.72 -4.60
N VAL A 288 7.81 11.55 -4.69
CA VAL A 288 7.12 10.35 -4.24
C VAL A 288 6.77 9.51 -5.46
N ILE A 289 7.20 8.25 -5.47
CA ILE A 289 6.85 7.31 -6.56
C ILE A 289 5.63 6.51 -6.14
N ILE A 290 4.58 6.54 -6.97
CA ILE A 290 3.32 5.83 -6.78
C ILE A 290 2.98 4.96 -7.99
N ASN A 291 2.14 3.94 -7.78
CA ASN A 291 1.53 3.14 -8.84
C ASN A 291 0.16 2.61 -8.40
N ASP A 292 -0.49 1.81 -9.25
CA ASP A 292 -1.78 1.16 -9.00
C ASP A 292 -1.82 0.24 -7.77
N GLY A 293 -0.67 -0.23 -7.31
CA GLY A 293 -0.51 -0.97 -6.04
C GLY A 293 -0.34 -0.08 -4.80
N SER A 294 -0.26 1.26 -4.96
CA SER A 294 -0.20 2.22 -3.85
C SER A 294 -1.62 2.50 -3.34
N ALA A 295 -1.93 2.11 -2.09
CA ALA A 295 -3.29 2.21 -1.56
C ALA A 295 -3.35 2.74 -0.12
N SER A 296 -4.52 3.31 0.27
CA SER A 296 -4.85 3.67 1.66
C SER A 296 -3.81 4.60 2.31
N ALA A 297 -3.04 4.14 3.31
CA ALA A 297 -1.98 4.92 3.98
C ALA A 297 -0.96 5.52 3.00
N SER A 298 -0.61 4.80 1.91
CA SER A 298 0.25 5.31 0.85
C SER A 298 -0.37 6.51 0.14
N GLU A 299 -1.68 6.46 -0.07
CA GLU A 299 -2.43 7.55 -0.72
C GLU A 299 -2.61 8.76 0.21
N ILE A 300 -2.65 8.53 1.53
CA ILE A 300 -2.65 9.60 2.53
C ILE A 300 -1.33 10.37 2.44
N VAL A 301 -0.19 9.68 2.48
CA VAL A 301 1.13 10.32 2.36
C VAL A 301 1.28 11.05 1.03
N ALA A 302 0.95 10.39 -0.08
CA ALA A 302 1.03 10.99 -1.41
C ALA A 302 0.14 12.23 -1.53
N GLY A 303 -1.15 12.10 -1.15
CA GLY A 303 -2.12 13.19 -1.24
C GLY A 303 -1.79 14.36 -0.31
N ALA A 304 -1.30 14.10 0.91
CA ALA A 304 -0.88 15.15 1.83
C ALA A 304 0.30 15.96 1.28
N LEU A 305 1.36 15.26 0.84
CA LEU A 305 2.56 15.94 0.31
C LEU A 305 2.29 16.66 -1.01
N GLN A 306 1.39 16.13 -1.86
CA GLN A 306 0.96 16.79 -3.10
C GLN A 306 0.15 18.06 -2.82
N ASP A 307 -0.88 17.97 -1.98
CA ASP A 307 -1.78 19.11 -1.70
C ASP A 307 -1.02 20.26 -1.04
N HIS A 308 -0.04 19.96 -0.19
CA HIS A 308 0.88 20.98 0.39
C HIS A 308 1.98 21.42 -0.58
N LYS A 309 2.05 20.92 -1.82
CA LYS A 309 3.12 21.18 -2.77
C LYS A 309 4.51 20.91 -2.20
N ARG A 310 4.59 19.99 -1.24
CA ARG A 310 5.83 19.62 -0.57
C ARG A 310 6.64 18.60 -1.38
N ALA A 311 5.95 17.75 -2.15
CA ALA A 311 6.57 16.76 -3.03
C ALA A 311 5.95 16.80 -4.42
N ILE A 312 6.69 16.32 -5.41
CA ILE A 312 6.19 15.98 -6.74
C ILE A 312 5.90 14.48 -6.75
N LEU A 313 4.71 14.11 -7.17
CA LEU A 313 4.33 12.72 -7.36
C LEU A 313 4.68 12.26 -8.77
N LEU A 314 5.37 11.11 -8.86
CA LEU A 314 5.81 10.53 -10.12
C LEU A 314 5.33 9.08 -10.24
N GLY A 315 4.98 8.64 -11.42
CA GLY A 315 4.62 7.25 -11.72
C GLY A 315 3.25 7.10 -12.32
N GLU A 316 2.42 6.25 -11.76
CA GLU A 316 1.06 5.99 -12.26
C GLU A 316 0.04 6.25 -11.16
N LYS A 317 -1.22 6.43 -11.57
CA LYS A 317 -2.34 6.65 -10.68
C LYS A 317 -2.44 5.57 -9.61
N SER A 318 -2.72 5.96 -8.36
CA SER A 318 -2.87 5.05 -7.24
C SER A 318 -4.21 4.30 -7.25
N PHE A 319 -4.36 3.35 -6.34
CA PHE A 319 -5.48 2.40 -6.30
C PHE A 319 -6.86 3.03 -6.04
N GLY A 320 -6.95 3.99 -5.14
CA GLY A 320 -8.21 4.64 -4.78
C GLY A 320 -8.93 4.02 -3.58
N LYS A 321 -8.20 3.54 -2.57
CA LYS A 321 -8.80 3.06 -1.32
C LYS A 321 -8.91 4.19 -0.30
N GLY A 322 -10.03 4.88 -0.30
CA GLY A 322 -10.33 5.97 0.62
C GLY A 322 -11.18 5.58 1.84
N SER A 323 -11.31 4.29 2.15
CA SER A 323 -12.12 3.79 3.27
C SER A 323 -11.29 3.50 4.51
N VAL A 324 -11.82 3.88 5.69
CA VAL A 324 -11.25 3.60 7.01
C VAL A 324 -11.87 2.33 7.56
N GLN A 325 -11.06 1.33 7.88
CA GLN A 325 -11.52 0.13 8.56
C GLN A 325 -11.22 0.21 10.06
N THR A 326 -12.27 0.00 10.86
CA THR A 326 -12.14 -0.22 12.30
C THR A 326 -12.20 -1.72 12.57
N VAL A 327 -11.28 -2.20 13.39
CA VAL A 327 -11.26 -3.58 13.84
C VAL A 327 -11.83 -3.65 15.25
N VAL A 328 -12.95 -4.37 15.39
CA VAL A 328 -13.64 -4.53 16.66
C VAL A 328 -13.44 -5.97 17.15
N PRO A 329 -12.65 -6.20 18.22
CA PRO A 329 -12.47 -7.53 18.78
C PRO A 329 -13.79 -8.12 19.28
N LEU A 330 -13.99 -9.41 19.02
CA LEU A 330 -15.17 -10.20 19.46
C LEU A 330 -14.78 -11.27 20.49
N GLY A 331 -13.89 -10.93 21.39
CA GLY A 331 -13.38 -11.86 22.41
C GLY A 331 -12.65 -13.05 21.79
N ASN A 332 -13.04 -14.26 22.16
CA ASN A 332 -12.44 -15.49 21.66
C ASN A 332 -12.86 -15.87 20.23
N TYR A 333 -13.83 -15.14 19.65
CA TYR A 333 -14.37 -15.42 18.32
C TYR A 333 -13.64 -14.65 17.21
N GLY A 334 -12.55 -13.95 17.52
CA GLY A 334 -11.81 -13.17 16.53
C GLY A 334 -12.21 -11.69 16.52
N ALA A 335 -12.46 -11.11 15.34
CA ALA A 335 -12.79 -9.69 15.21
C ALA A 335 -13.73 -9.43 14.01
N MET A 336 -14.42 -8.31 14.08
CA MET A 336 -15.12 -7.70 12.95
C MET A 336 -14.25 -6.56 12.40
N ARG A 337 -13.95 -6.58 11.13
CA ARG A 337 -13.36 -5.46 10.39
C ARG A 337 -14.47 -4.75 9.64
N LEU A 338 -14.72 -3.50 9.95
CA LEU A 338 -15.86 -2.73 9.44
C LEU A 338 -15.39 -1.39 8.87
N THR A 339 -15.91 -1.01 7.72
CA THR A 339 -15.72 0.33 7.16
C THR A 339 -16.56 1.33 7.96
N THR A 340 -15.91 2.26 8.65
CA THR A 340 -16.56 3.23 9.55
C THR A 340 -16.46 4.67 9.08
N ALA A 341 -15.50 5.00 8.20
CA ALA A 341 -15.30 6.36 7.71
C ALA A 341 -14.62 6.37 6.33
N ARG A 342 -14.46 7.56 5.75
CA ARG A 342 -13.69 7.81 4.54
C ARG A 342 -12.59 8.82 4.78
N TYR A 343 -11.47 8.67 4.05
CA TYR A 343 -10.35 9.61 4.04
C TYR A 343 -10.56 10.74 3.05
N TYR A 344 -10.10 11.92 3.45
CA TYR A 344 -10.05 13.12 2.60
C TYR A 344 -8.68 13.76 2.72
N THR A 345 -8.11 14.17 1.60
CA THR A 345 -6.83 14.89 1.56
C THR A 345 -6.99 16.32 2.13
N PRO A 346 -5.90 17.06 2.40
CA PRO A 346 -5.97 18.44 2.90
C PRO A 346 -6.83 19.38 2.05
N SER A 347 -6.85 19.20 0.73
CA SER A 347 -7.71 19.97 -0.17
C SER A 347 -9.19 19.56 -0.13
N GLY A 348 -9.55 18.55 0.68
CA GLY A 348 -10.91 18.01 0.77
C GLY A 348 -11.28 17.01 -0.33
N ARG A 349 -10.33 16.57 -1.16
CA ARG A 349 -10.57 15.53 -2.18
C ARG A 349 -10.82 14.17 -1.52
N SER A 350 -11.84 13.45 -1.97
CA SER A 350 -12.04 12.06 -1.59
C SER A 350 -11.10 11.16 -2.37
N ILE A 351 -10.40 10.27 -1.68
CA ILE A 351 -9.53 9.25 -2.29
C ILE A 351 -10.37 8.10 -2.86
N GLN A 352 -11.53 7.81 -2.26
CA GLN A 352 -12.36 6.63 -2.57
C GLN A 352 -12.72 6.55 -4.05
N ALA A 353 -12.34 5.44 -4.70
CA ALA A 353 -12.55 5.11 -6.11
C ALA A 353 -11.94 6.11 -7.12
N LYS A 354 -11.18 7.09 -6.63
CA LYS A 354 -10.51 8.09 -7.47
C LYS A 354 -9.00 7.94 -7.47
N GLY A 355 -8.42 7.57 -6.33
CA GLY A 355 -6.97 7.53 -6.16
C GLY A 355 -6.33 8.92 -6.17
N ILE A 356 -5.01 8.91 -6.21
CA ILE A 356 -4.15 10.07 -6.35
C ILE A 356 -3.49 10.01 -7.72
N GLU A 357 -3.66 11.06 -8.52
CA GLU A 357 -3.00 11.20 -9.82
C GLU A 357 -1.58 11.72 -9.61
N PRO A 358 -0.56 11.15 -10.28
CA PRO A 358 0.79 11.69 -10.23
C PRO A 358 0.87 13.04 -10.96
N ASP A 359 1.76 13.93 -10.51
CA ASP A 359 2.05 15.20 -11.19
C ASP A 359 2.86 14.95 -12.47
N VAL A 360 3.69 13.90 -12.46
CA VAL A 360 4.49 13.47 -13.61
C VAL A 360 4.20 12.01 -13.91
N VAL A 361 3.48 11.76 -15.00
CA VAL A 361 3.17 10.40 -15.44
C VAL A 361 4.42 9.75 -16.03
N VAL A 362 4.85 8.65 -15.42
CA VAL A 362 5.98 7.83 -15.90
C VAL A 362 5.56 6.37 -15.82
N HIS A 363 5.36 5.75 -16.98
CA HIS A 363 5.05 4.33 -17.05
C HIS A 363 6.27 3.46 -16.79
N PRO A 364 6.11 2.26 -16.22
CA PRO A 364 7.21 1.32 -16.08
C PRO A 364 7.74 0.94 -17.47
N ALA A 365 9.05 0.96 -17.65
CA ALA A 365 9.71 0.64 -18.90
C ALA A 365 11.01 -0.12 -18.65
N LYS A 366 11.44 -0.87 -19.64
CA LYS A 366 12.78 -1.48 -19.66
C LYS A 366 13.73 -0.47 -20.31
N VAL A 367 14.85 -0.22 -19.64
CA VAL A 367 15.94 0.61 -20.17
C VAL A 367 16.92 -0.32 -20.89
N GLU A 368 17.14 -0.07 -22.17
CA GLU A 368 18.19 -0.72 -22.95
C GLU A 368 19.29 0.31 -23.21
N GLU A 369 20.52 -0.01 -22.81
CA GLU A 369 21.67 0.82 -23.10
C GLU A 369 22.02 0.68 -24.59
N ILE A 370 22.00 1.80 -25.29
CA ILE A 370 22.45 1.84 -26.69
C ILE A 370 23.95 1.94 -26.67
N ASP A 371 24.65 0.98 -27.26
CA ASP A 371 26.09 1.06 -27.48
C ASP A 371 26.36 2.28 -28.37
N LYS A 372 26.84 3.36 -27.73
CA LYS A 372 27.31 4.53 -28.45
C LYS A 372 28.68 4.18 -29.00
N GLY A 373 28.72 3.75 -30.23
CA GLY A 373 29.98 3.70 -30.97
C GLY A 373 30.83 4.97 -30.71
N TYR A 374 31.95 5.17 -31.35
CA TYR A 374 32.88 6.24 -31.11
C TYR A 374 32.19 7.60 -30.83
N ASN A 375 32.39 8.13 -29.63
CA ASN A 375 32.04 9.50 -29.32
C ASN A 375 33.14 10.42 -29.90
N PHE A 376 32.82 11.09 -30.99
CA PHE A 376 33.72 12.14 -31.49
C PHE A 376 33.54 13.40 -30.66
N SER A 377 34.63 13.91 -30.10
CA SER A 377 34.69 15.21 -29.45
C SER A 377 35.63 16.14 -30.26
N GLU A 378 35.48 17.47 -30.15
CA GLU A 378 36.36 18.43 -30.76
C GLU A 378 37.85 18.17 -30.44
N ALA A 379 38.13 17.66 -29.23
CA ALA A 379 39.48 17.33 -28.78
C ALA A 379 40.12 16.16 -29.54
N GLU A 380 39.33 15.35 -30.28
CA GLU A 380 39.81 14.21 -31.05
C GLU A 380 40.14 14.55 -32.52
N TYR A 381 39.78 15.77 -32.97
CA TYR A 381 40.16 16.19 -34.29
C TYR A 381 41.65 16.54 -34.33
N GLY A 382 42.31 16.15 -35.43
CA GLY A 382 43.68 16.57 -35.68
C GLY A 382 43.76 18.11 -35.78
N ASN A 383 44.61 18.72 -34.96
CA ASN A 383 44.77 20.18 -34.82
C ASN A 383 43.62 20.89 -34.07
N ALA A 384 42.88 20.19 -33.21
CA ALA A 384 41.92 20.83 -32.33
C ALA A 384 42.55 21.95 -31.49
N LEU A 385 41.81 23.04 -31.30
CA LEU A 385 42.25 24.15 -30.46
C LEU A 385 42.34 23.69 -29.01
N LYS A 386 43.44 24.01 -28.33
CA LYS A 386 43.58 23.70 -26.90
C LYS A 386 42.72 24.64 -26.08
N ASN A 387 42.08 24.10 -25.06
CA ASN A 387 41.32 24.90 -24.10
C ASN A 387 42.31 25.68 -23.22
N GLU A 388 42.21 27.00 -23.22
CA GLU A 388 43.11 27.90 -22.46
C GLU A 388 42.99 27.73 -20.94
N THR A 389 41.91 27.12 -20.46
CA THR A 389 41.63 26.87 -19.02
C THR A 389 41.86 25.43 -18.59
N ALA A 390 42.31 24.53 -19.48
CA ALA A 390 42.39 23.09 -19.22
C ALA A 390 43.48 22.62 -18.26
N ASP A 391 44.44 23.50 -17.91
CA ASP A 391 45.58 23.09 -17.06
C ASP A 391 45.26 22.88 -15.58
N ALA A 392 44.01 23.20 -15.14
CA ALA A 392 43.58 23.01 -13.74
C ALA A 392 42.71 21.77 -13.49
N GLU A 393 42.10 21.19 -14.51
CA GLU A 393 41.03 20.13 -14.32
C GLU A 393 41.40 18.73 -14.83
N SER A 394 42.52 18.57 -15.56
CA SER A 394 42.84 17.30 -16.24
C SER A 394 43.32 16.13 -15.35
N LYS A 395 43.20 16.22 -14.01
CA LYS A 395 43.62 15.15 -13.08
C LYS A 395 42.48 14.39 -12.37
N LYS A 396 41.25 14.47 -12.84
CA LYS A 396 40.12 13.84 -12.12
C LYS A 396 39.08 13.04 -12.95
N GLN A 397 39.51 12.48 -14.06
CA GLN A 397 38.68 11.46 -14.73
C GLN A 397 39.48 10.19 -15.02
N THR A 398 39.85 9.48 -13.99
CA THR A 398 40.09 8.05 -14.10
C THR A 398 38.76 7.35 -13.83
N SER A 399 38.13 6.89 -14.90
CA SER A 399 37.01 5.97 -14.89
C SER A 399 37.50 4.59 -14.46
N ASP A 400 37.69 4.39 -13.15
CA ASP A 400 37.88 3.04 -12.61
C ASP A 400 37.19 2.90 -11.27
N GLY A 401 36.28 1.96 -11.24
CA GLY A 401 35.75 1.37 -10.03
C GLY A 401 34.40 1.89 -9.57
N LYS A 402 33.31 1.38 -10.14
CA LYS A 402 32.04 1.05 -9.44
C LYS A 402 31.00 0.43 -10.38
N LYS A 403 31.29 -0.71 -10.97
CA LYS A 403 30.29 -1.52 -11.69
C LYS A 403 29.32 -2.30 -10.76
N ALA A 404 29.42 -2.15 -9.45
CA ALA A 404 28.73 -3.02 -8.52
C ALA A 404 27.38 -2.50 -7.97
N ASN A 405 26.91 -1.29 -8.35
CA ASN A 405 25.69 -0.74 -7.74
C ASN A 405 24.80 0.08 -8.70
N GLU A 406 24.88 -0.15 -10.00
CA GLU A 406 24.10 0.61 -10.99
C GLU A 406 22.80 -0.07 -11.46
N ASP A 407 22.43 -1.21 -10.88
CA ASP A 407 21.23 -1.95 -11.28
C ASP A 407 19.93 -1.16 -11.06
N TRP A 408 19.89 -0.19 -10.16
CA TRP A 408 18.75 0.68 -9.91
C TRP A 408 18.40 1.59 -11.11
N ARG A 409 19.34 1.88 -12.01
CA ARG A 409 19.09 2.67 -13.22
C ARG A 409 18.26 1.92 -14.25
N LYS A 410 18.16 0.60 -14.13
CA LYS A 410 17.26 -0.24 -14.92
C LYS A 410 15.80 -0.08 -14.50
N ASP A 411 15.54 0.36 -13.25
CA ASP A 411 14.21 0.82 -12.83
C ASP A 411 13.97 2.23 -13.39
N TYR A 412 13.29 2.29 -14.53
CA TYR A 412 13.07 3.53 -15.26
C TYR A 412 12.39 4.61 -14.41
N GLN A 413 11.34 4.24 -13.64
CA GLN A 413 10.64 5.19 -12.78
C GLN A 413 11.55 5.72 -11.67
N LEU A 414 12.35 4.87 -11.04
CA LEU A 414 13.31 5.29 -10.02
C LEU A 414 14.39 6.19 -10.61
N SER A 415 14.94 5.85 -11.77
CA SER A 415 15.92 6.67 -12.46
C SER A 415 15.37 8.08 -12.75
N ARG A 416 14.14 8.16 -13.30
CA ARG A 416 13.48 9.46 -13.56
C ARG A 416 13.21 10.27 -12.29
N ALA A 417 12.85 9.58 -11.18
CA ALA A 417 12.65 10.26 -9.90
C ALA A 417 13.96 10.84 -9.33
N VAL A 418 15.04 10.11 -9.43
CA VAL A 418 16.38 10.61 -9.01
C VAL A 418 16.82 11.80 -9.85
N ASP A 419 16.65 11.73 -11.18
CA ASP A 419 16.96 12.85 -12.08
C ASP A 419 16.14 14.10 -11.73
N LEU A 420 14.84 13.92 -11.47
CA LEU A 420 13.95 15.01 -11.09
C LEU A 420 14.35 15.66 -9.75
N VAL A 421 14.70 14.87 -8.74
CA VAL A 421 15.20 15.39 -7.45
C VAL A 421 16.46 16.23 -7.66
N LYS A 422 17.42 15.76 -8.47
CA LYS A 422 18.65 16.50 -8.78
C LYS A 422 18.36 17.82 -9.49
N ALA A 423 17.49 17.78 -10.50
CA ALA A 423 17.10 18.99 -11.24
C ALA A 423 16.46 20.05 -10.33
N LEU A 424 15.56 19.62 -9.44
CA LEU A 424 14.93 20.50 -8.44
C LEU A 424 15.94 21.04 -7.44
N GLY A 425 16.93 20.25 -7.02
CA GLY A 425 18.00 20.67 -6.13
C GLY A 425 18.88 21.76 -6.76
N ILE A 426 19.25 21.59 -8.02
CA ILE A 426 20.03 22.59 -8.78
C ILE A 426 19.22 23.89 -8.95
N TYR A 427 17.97 23.79 -9.35
CA TYR A 427 17.10 24.95 -9.53
C TYR A 427 16.93 25.76 -8.24
N LYS A 428 16.71 25.07 -7.12
CA LYS A 428 16.55 25.71 -5.81
C LYS A 428 17.83 26.39 -5.30
N SER A 429 19.00 25.83 -5.59
CA SER A 429 20.28 26.41 -5.20
C SER A 429 20.65 27.66 -6.02
N ALA A 430 19.97 27.89 -7.15
CA ALA A 430 20.15 29.04 -8.03
C ALA A 430 19.24 30.24 -7.69
N GLN A 431 18.28 30.05 -6.77
CA GLN A 431 17.41 31.10 -6.24
C GLN A 431 17.92 31.60 -4.89
#